data_1869d64f8320f06a68f8e30843bba7ac
#
_entry.id   1869d64f8320f06a68f8e30843bba7ac
#
_cell.length_a   1.000
_cell.length_b   1.000
_cell.length_c   1.000
_cell.angle_alpha   90.00
_cell.angle_beta   90.00
_cell.angle_gamma   90.00
#
_symmetry.space_group_name_H-M   'P 1'
#
loop_
_entity.id
_entity.type
_entity.pdbx_description
1 polymer ?
#
loop_
_entity_poly.entity_id
_entity_poly.type
_entity_poly.pdbx_seq_one_letter_code
_entity_poly.pdbx_strand_id
1 'polypeptide(L)'
;IIYIIVVKNVLPVDKIYLLGLPVVIVTGLWLWNNFRIKSGYISTLESAINHRRLNLKSIQYDVTDNHIIETINSALNDSDFHKQLFAIDLIKHLPMQPWKITLNKLVENGGFEVQKQILILADKKENLIDKDIIQKLSYGDNEIAALAIPLNSNKRLEDLAVRMLDNLSHTNGHIKAASAVGLLRINMHREKAKKLLDDFLDIKDEKTTALALDYLKSSSDLLPKKTLYDLLSHPSTEISVSALNVAGNRLDNYYLPAIISNLGNVKVAQKARTILKLYKKETVVATLYKCIQDKNNSIKQSLGIVKCCSQYPISHSVSLL
;
A
#
# COMPACT_ATOMS: atom_id res chain seq x y z
N ILE A 1 23.88 -32.79 28.78
CA ILE A 1 24.61 -34.04 29.04
C ILE A 1 25.94 -33.72 29.81
N ILE A 2 26.80 -32.80 29.34
CA ILE A 2 28.06 -32.44 30.02
C ILE A 2 27.80 -31.92 31.45
N TYR A 3 26.79 -31.10 31.67
CA TYR A 3 26.41 -30.56 32.96
C TYR A 3 26.02 -31.68 33.95
N ILE A 4 25.23 -32.68 33.51
CA ILE A 4 24.86 -33.84 34.34
C ILE A 4 26.03 -34.66 34.74
N ILE A 5 27.04 -34.88 33.88
CA ILE A 5 28.25 -35.65 34.14
C ILE A 5 29.15 -34.94 35.17
N VAL A 6 29.33 -33.62 35.04
CA VAL A 6 30.12 -32.82 35.98
C VAL A 6 29.47 -32.80 37.38
N VAL A 7 28.17 -32.66 37.45
CA VAL A 7 27.45 -32.58 38.73
C VAL A 7 27.41 -33.92 39.46
N LYS A 8 27.26 -35.04 38.75
CA LYS A 8 27.27 -36.39 39.34
C LYS A 8 28.57 -36.70 40.08
N ASN A 9 29.68 -36.07 39.67
CA ASN A 9 30.99 -36.27 40.31
C ASN A 9 31.30 -35.29 41.43
N VAL A 10 30.51 -34.21 41.60
CA VAL A 10 30.79 -33.13 42.55
C VAL A 10 29.75 -33.03 43.67
N LEU A 11 28.52 -33.50 43.47
CA LEU A 11 27.45 -33.37 44.46
C LEU A 11 26.98 -34.73 44.99
N PRO A 12 26.89 -34.92 46.32
CA PRO A 12 26.25 -36.09 46.93
C PRO A 12 24.80 -36.20 46.46
N VAL A 13 24.27 -37.46 46.38
CA VAL A 13 22.95 -37.77 45.83
C VAL A 13 21.82 -37.06 46.60
N ASP A 14 21.99 -36.84 47.91
CA ASP A 14 21.08 -36.14 48.82
C ASP A 14 20.96 -34.63 48.56
N LYS A 15 21.89 -34.04 47.77
CA LYS A 15 21.89 -32.60 47.38
C LYS A 15 21.52 -32.35 45.93
N ILE A 16 21.04 -33.33 45.19
CA ILE A 16 20.65 -33.21 43.78
C ILE A 16 19.61 -32.10 43.54
N TYR A 17 18.75 -31.79 44.50
CA TYR A 17 17.76 -30.70 44.39
C TYR A 17 18.40 -29.30 44.16
N LEU A 18 19.68 -29.12 44.59
CA LEU A 18 20.41 -27.88 44.34
C LEU A 18 20.64 -27.61 42.84
N LEU A 19 20.52 -28.63 41.99
CA LEU A 19 20.61 -28.49 40.53
C LEU A 19 19.43 -27.70 39.94
N GLY A 20 18.29 -27.69 40.63
CA GLY A 20 17.13 -26.88 40.23
C GLY A 20 17.37 -25.37 40.37
N LEU A 21 18.26 -24.96 41.25
CA LEU A 21 18.51 -23.55 41.54
C LEU A 21 19.07 -22.77 40.37
N PRO A 22 20.12 -23.24 39.66
CA PRO A 22 20.58 -22.61 38.41
C PRO A 22 19.53 -22.56 37.33
N VAL A 23 18.67 -23.58 37.21
CA VAL A 23 17.58 -23.60 36.21
C VAL A 23 16.55 -22.52 36.52
N VAL A 24 16.14 -22.38 37.80
CA VAL A 24 15.24 -21.32 38.24
C VAL A 24 15.80 -19.93 37.98
N ILE A 25 17.11 -19.73 38.28
CA ILE A 25 17.78 -18.45 38.03
C ILE A 25 17.81 -18.13 36.54
N VAL A 26 18.22 -19.08 35.68
CA VAL A 26 18.27 -18.86 34.21
C VAL A 26 16.88 -18.61 33.65
N THR A 27 15.88 -19.36 34.12
CA THR A 27 14.47 -19.15 33.70
C THR A 27 13.97 -17.79 34.16
N GLY A 28 14.26 -17.37 35.38
CA GLY A 28 13.91 -16.06 35.91
C GLY A 28 14.57 -14.91 35.11
N LEU A 29 15.86 -15.03 34.80
CA LEU A 29 16.58 -14.07 33.95
C LEU A 29 16.03 -14.02 32.54
N TRP A 30 15.65 -15.18 31.98
CA TRP A 30 15.04 -15.24 30.65
C TRP A 30 13.66 -14.58 30.63
N LEU A 31 12.80 -14.84 31.61
CA LEU A 31 11.51 -14.16 31.76
C LEU A 31 11.69 -12.65 31.96
N TRP A 32 12.62 -12.24 32.83
CA TRP A 32 12.94 -10.82 33.04
C TRP A 32 13.37 -10.14 31.75
N ASN A 33 14.23 -10.79 30.97
CA ASN A 33 14.68 -10.24 29.68
C ASN A 33 13.53 -10.13 28.66
N ASN A 34 12.61 -11.12 28.61
CA ASN A 34 11.43 -11.07 27.77
C ASN A 34 10.49 -9.89 28.14
N PHE A 35 10.25 -9.65 29.41
CA PHE A 35 9.46 -8.49 29.87
C PHE A 35 10.14 -7.17 29.49
N ARG A 36 11.47 -7.09 29.61
CA ARG A 36 12.21 -5.88 29.26
C ARG A 36 12.21 -5.61 27.74
N ILE A 37 12.30 -6.64 26.92
CA ILE A 37 12.18 -6.53 25.45
C ILE A 37 10.80 -6.03 25.07
N LYS A 38 9.74 -6.58 25.68
CA LYS A 38 8.36 -6.17 25.40
C LYS A 38 8.11 -4.69 25.74
N SER A 39 8.55 -4.20 26.89
CA SER A 39 8.41 -2.80 27.26
C SER A 39 9.23 -1.86 26.37
N GLY A 40 10.44 -2.25 25.96
CA GLY A 40 11.26 -1.52 25.01
C GLY A 40 10.63 -1.43 23.62
N TYR A 41 9.92 -2.48 23.19
CA TYR A 41 9.22 -2.52 21.93
C TYR A 41 8.03 -1.55 21.88
N ILE A 42 7.21 -1.52 22.93
CA ILE A 42 6.07 -0.58 23.03
C ILE A 42 6.56 0.87 23.07
N SER A 43 7.59 1.17 23.86
CA SER A 43 8.15 2.53 23.91
C SER A 43 8.75 2.97 22.57
N THR A 44 9.32 2.02 21.80
CA THR A 44 9.82 2.28 20.44
C THR A 44 8.67 2.56 19.47
N LEU A 45 7.55 1.84 19.57
CA LEU A 45 6.36 2.07 18.77
C LEU A 45 5.74 3.44 19.08
N GLU A 46 5.57 3.78 20.35
CA GLU A 46 5.08 5.11 20.79
C GLU A 46 6.00 6.23 20.30
N SER A 47 7.32 6.06 20.47
CA SER A 47 8.32 7.01 19.97
C SER A 47 8.25 7.16 18.44
N ALA A 48 8.05 6.06 17.73
CA ALA A 48 7.93 6.06 16.28
C ALA A 48 6.66 6.73 15.81
N ILE A 49 5.53 6.52 16.46
CA ILE A 49 4.28 7.22 16.20
C ILE A 49 4.46 8.72 16.44
N ASN A 50 5.10 9.10 17.55
CA ASN A 50 5.34 10.50 17.89
C ASN A 50 6.35 11.17 16.96
N HIS A 51 7.40 10.49 16.52
CA HIS A 51 8.47 11.03 15.68
C HIS A 51 8.35 10.67 14.19
N ARG A 52 7.34 9.89 13.77
CA ARG A 52 7.05 9.50 12.37
C ARG A 52 8.24 8.86 11.64
N ARG A 53 9.06 8.04 12.34
CA ARG A 53 10.35 7.53 11.84
C ARG A 53 10.47 6.01 11.80
N LEU A 54 9.43 5.25 11.47
CA LEU A 54 9.54 3.81 11.34
C LEU A 54 9.76 3.34 9.90
N ASN A 55 10.74 2.46 9.73
CA ASN A 55 10.87 1.65 8.53
C ASN A 55 10.02 0.39 8.71
N LEU A 56 8.74 0.46 8.33
CA LEU A 56 7.69 -0.52 8.62
C LEU A 56 7.89 -1.90 7.98
N LYS A 57 8.86 -2.04 7.07
CA LYS A 57 9.03 -3.29 6.30
C LYS A 57 9.73 -4.42 7.07
N SER A 58 10.33 -4.14 8.21
CA SER A 58 11.16 -5.10 8.96
C SER A 58 10.55 -5.58 10.28
N ILE A 59 9.41 -5.07 10.70
CA ILE A 59 8.83 -5.36 12.01
C ILE A 59 7.58 -6.23 11.82
N GLN A 60 7.64 -7.48 12.27
CA GLN A 60 6.46 -8.32 12.45
C GLN A 60 5.78 -7.92 13.77
N TYR A 61 4.62 -7.25 13.67
CA TYR A 61 3.80 -6.94 14.83
C TYR A 61 2.96 -8.16 15.21
N ASP A 62 3.00 -8.56 16.46
CA ASP A 62 2.02 -9.50 17.00
C ASP A 62 0.72 -8.74 17.28
N VAL A 63 -0.25 -8.87 16.37
CA VAL A 63 -1.56 -8.19 16.44
C VAL A 63 -2.42 -8.72 17.59
N THR A 64 -2.00 -9.78 18.27
CA THR A 64 -2.71 -10.30 19.47
C THR A 64 -2.36 -9.52 20.74
N ASP A 65 -1.32 -8.67 20.72
CA ASP A 65 -0.94 -7.86 21.88
C ASP A 65 -1.88 -6.65 22.06
N ASN A 66 -2.69 -6.68 23.11
CA ASN A 66 -3.63 -5.62 23.45
C ASN A 66 -2.98 -4.23 23.58
N HIS A 67 -1.73 -4.14 24.06
CA HIS A 67 -1.03 -2.86 24.18
C HIS A 67 -0.73 -2.23 22.82
N ILE A 68 -0.41 -3.05 21.82
CA ILE A 68 -0.20 -2.57 20.45
C ILE A 68 -1.50 -2.05 19.87
N ILE A 69 -2.59 -2.80 20.07
CA ILE A 69 -3.93 -2.41 19.61
C ILE A 69 -4.34 -1.08 20.26
N GLU A 70 -4.15 -0.92 21.58
CA GLU A 70 -4.47 0.29 22.32
C GLU A 70 -3.61 1.49 21.88
N THR A 71 -2.31 1.30 21.69
CA THR A 71 -1.39 2.35 21.23
C THR A 71 -1.79 2.86 19.85
N ILE A 72 -2.11 1.96 18.93
CA ILE A 72 -2.57 2.34 17.58
C ILE A 72 -3.96 3.00 17.66
N ASN A 73 -4.88 2.49 18.46
CA ASN A 73 -6.20 3.12 18.68
C ASN A 73 -6.07 4.53 19.26
N SER A 74 -5.16 4.75 20.21
CA SER A 74 -4.87 6.08 20.74
C SER A 74 -4.38 7.03 19.62
N ALA A 75 -3.48 6.56 18.76
CA ALA A 75 -2.98 7.34 17.63
C ALA A 75 -4.06 7.63 16.57
N LEU A 76 -4.98 6.69 16.31
CA LEU A 76 -6.12 6.88 15.41
C LEU A 76 -7.12 7.91 15.97
N ASN A 77 -7.29 8.00 17.28
CA ASN A 77 -8.18 8.94 17.94
C ASN A 77 -7.49 10.26 18.37
N ASP A 78 -6.21 10.46 18.01
CA ASP A 78 -5.48 11.69 18.31
C ASP A 78 -6.05 12.88 17.53
N SER A 79 -5.95 14.08 18.07
CA SER A 79 -6.36 15.31 17.38
C SER A 79 -5.42 15.70 16.23
N ASP A 80 -4.17 15.24 16.24
CA ASP A 80 -3.21 15.44 15.15
C ASP A 80 -3.49 14.48 13.99
N PHE A 81 -4.03 15.03 12.89
CA PHE A 81 -4.35 14.25 11.69
C PHE A 81 -3.14 13.53 11.08
N HIS A 82 -1.92 14.03 11.29
CA HIS A 82 -0.71 13.35 10.81
C HIS A 82 -0.40 12.09 11.61
N LYS A 83 -0.73 12.05 12.91
CA LYS A 83 -0.64 10.82 13.71
C LYS A 83 -1.69 9.83 13.27
N GLN A 84 -2.90 10.28 12.96
CA GLN A 84 -3.95 9.44 12.39
C GLN A 84 -3.52 8.81 11.07
N LEU A 85 -2.99 9.61 10.12
CA LEU A 85 -2.48 9.12 8.84
C LEU A 85 -1.35 8.12 9.00
N PHE A 86 -0.42 8.38 9.94
CA PHE A 86 0.66 7.45 10.24
C PHE A 86 0.13 6.12 10.82
N ALA A 87 -0.84 6.17 11.74
CA ALA A 87 -1.48 4.99 12.29
C ALA A 87 -2.21 4.17 11.19
N ILE A 88 -2.91 4.83 10.26
CA ILE A 88 -3.53 4.18 9.10
C ILE A 88 -2.46 3.51 8.22
N ASP A 89 -1.31 4.14 8.00
CA ASP A 89 -0.21 3.55 7.23
C ASP A 89 0.40 2.32 7.94
N LEU A 90 0.47 2.33 9.27
CA LEU A 90 0.89 1.18 10.08
C LEU A 90 -0.03 -0.02 9.90
N ILE A 91 -1.33 0.18 10.04
CA ILE A 91 -2.31 -0.92 10.04
C ILE A 91 -2.58 -1.51 8.66
N LYS A 92 -2.21 -0.83 7.57
CA LYS A 92 -2.49 -1.32 6.20
C LYS A 92 -1.91 -2.71 5.91
N HIS A 93 -0.84 -3.11 6.62
CA HIS A 93 -0.19 -4.41 6.49
C HIS A 93 -0.63 -5.44 7.55
N LEU A 94 -1.53 -5.04 8.45
CA LEU A 94 -2.02 -5.84 9.57
C LEU A 94 -3.46 -6.32 9.34
N PRO A 95 -3.94 -7.32 10.10
CA PRO A 95 -5.36 -7.66 10.18
C PRO A 95 -6.16 -6.48 10.75
N MET A 96 -7.15 -5.99 10.01
CA MET A 96 -7.85 -4.73 10.30
C MET A 96 -8.95 -4.82 11.34
N GLN A 97 -9.37 -6.03 11.73
CA GLN A 97 -10.53 -6.25 12.61
C GLN A 97 -10.50 -5.45 13.92
N PRO A 98 -9.36 -5.34 14.64
CA PRO A 98 -9.33 -4.61 15.90
C PRO A 98 -9.68 -3.12 15.77
N TRP A 99 -9.46 -2.52 14.61
CA TRP A 99 -9.62 -1.08 14.37
C TRP A 99 -10.84 -0.72 13.52
N LYS A 100 -11.62 -1.70 13.07
CA LYS A 100 -12.77 -1.48 12.18
C LYS A 100 -13.74 -0.43 12.71
N ILE A 101 -14.10 -0.47 13.99
CA ILE A 101 -15.01 0.49 14.60
C ILE A 101 -14.43 1.91 14.57
N THR A 102 -13.14 2.04 14.93
CA THR A 102 -12.46 3.34 14.90
C THR A 102 -12.33 3.90 13.48
N LEU A 103 -12.03 3.03 12.50
CA LEU A 103 -11.96 3.44 11.09
C LEU A 103 -13.33 3.87 10.55
N ASN A 104 -14.42 3.20 10.92
CA ASN A 104 -15.78 3.60 10.57
C ASN A 104 -16.11 5.00 11.10
N LYS A 105 -15.77 5.29 12.36
CA LYS A 105 -15.96 6.63 12.94
C LYS A 105 -15.13 7.70 12.22
N LEU A 106 -13.88 7.37 11.90
CA LEU A 106 -12.96 8.30 11.23
C LEU A 106 -13.37 8.59 9.77
N VAL A 107 -13.92 7.61 9.07
CA VAL A 107 -14.38 7.82 7.70
C VAL A 107 -15.67 8.65 7.65
N GLU A 108 -16.50 8.63 8.70
CA GLU A 108 -17.69 9.50 8.80
C GLU A 108 -17.37 10.92 9.24
N ASN A 109 -16.50 11.08 10.24
CA ASN A 109 -16.34 12.32 10.98
C ASN A 109 -14.90 12.87 10.98
N GLY A 110 -13.96 12.18 10.38
CA GLY A 110 -12.55 12.59 10.30
C GLY A 110 -12.30 13.71 9.30
N GLY A 111 -11.11 14.27 9.33
CA GLY A 111 -10.68 15.25 8.34
C GLY A 111 -10.54 14.64 6.94
N PHE A 112 -10.63 15.49 5.91
CA PHE A 112 -10.63 15.09 4.49
C PHE A 112 -9.51 14.09 4.13
N GLU A 113 -8.27 14.36 4.53
CA GLU A 113 -7.12 13.48 4.21
C GLU A 113 -7.23 12.11 4.89
N VAL A 114 -7.77 12.06 6.12
CA VAL A 114 -7.99 10.82 6.87
C VAL A 114 -9.09 9.99 6.22
N GLN A 115 -10.23 10.60 5.89
CA GLN A 115 -11.33 9.95 5.16
C GLN A 115 -10.84 9.37 3.83
N LYS A 116 -10.09 10.17 3.06
CA LYS A 116 -9.51 9.78 1.77
C LYS A 116 -8.60 8.56 1.90
N GLN A 117 -7.68 8.55 2.88
CA GLN A 117 -6.77 7.42 3.08
C GLN A 117 -7.51 6.14 3.51
N ILE A 118 -8.52 6.25 4.35
CA ILE A 118 -9.34 5.10 4.75
C ILE A 118 -10.12 4.52 3.57
N LEU A 119 -10.72 5.35 2.71
CA LEU A 119 -11.45 4.89 1.52
C LEU A 119 -10.51 4.24 0.49
N ILE A 120 -9.31 4.80 0.27
CA ILE A 120 -8.28 4.17 -0.58
C ILE A 120 -7.85 2.81 0.00
N LEU A 121 -7.80 2.67 1.32
CA LEU A 121 -7.49 1.40 1.97
C LEU A 121 -8.65 0.40 1.83
N ALA A 122 -9.90 0.86 1.98
CA ALA A 122 -11.12 0.06 1.82
C ALA A 122 -11.27 -0.51 0.40
N ASP A 123 -10.77 0.19 -0.61
CA ASP A 123 -10.76 -0.30 -2.00
C ASP A 123 -9.84 -1.53 -2.20
N LYS A 124 -8.89 -1.74 -1.28
CA LYS A 124 -7.98 -2.90 -1.28
C LYS A 124 -8.35 -3.99 -0.28
N LYS A 125 -9.16 -3.66 0.69
CA LYS A 125 -9.52 -4.53 1.83
C LYS A 125 -11.03 -4.64 1.92
N GLU A 126 -11.56 -5.75 1.46
CA GLU A 126 -13.01 -6.02 1.51
C GLU A 126 -13.54 -5.94 2.95
N ASN A 127 -14.75 -5.39 3.08
CA ASN A 127 -15.48 -5.28 4.35
C ASN A 127 -14.77 -4.46 5.45
N LEU A 128 -13.80 -3.58 5.09
CA LEU A 128 -13.13 -2.70 6.04
C LEU A 128 -14.10 -1.68 6.64
N ILE A 129 -14.92 -1.07 5.79
CA ILE A 129 -15.92 -0.05 6.17
C ILE A 129 -17.32 -0.64 6.03
N ASP A 130 -18.22 -0.25 6.91
CA ASP A 130 -19.61 -0.70 6.88
C ASP A 130 -20.33 -0.14 5.64
N LYS A 131 -21.15 -1.00 5.02
CA LYS A 131 -21.80 -0.71 3.73
C LYS A 131 -22.71 0.51 3.80
N ASP A 132 -23.38 0.71 4.92
CA ASP A 132 -24.29 1.83 5.11
C ASP A 132 -23.53 3.17 5.13
N ILE A 133 -22.33 3.19 5.71
CA ILE A 133 -21.42 4.34 5.72
C ILE A 133 -20.96 4.65 4.30
N ILE A 134 -20.49 3.63 3.55
CA ILE A 134 -20.08 3.79 2.15
C ILE A 134 -21.24 4.31 1.32
N GLN A 135 -22.44 3.76 1.50
CA GLN A 135 -23.64 4.21 0.81
C GLN A 135 -23.92 5.68 1.10
N LYS A 136 -23.93 6.09 2.37
CA LYS A 136 -24.14 7.47 2.80
C LYS A 136 -23.13 8.43 2.15
N LEU A 137 -21.85 8.09 2.20
CA LEU A 137 -20.78 8.91 1.63
C LEU A 137 -20.90 9.04 0.11
N SER A 138 -21.30 7.98 -0.59
CA SER A 138 -21.45 7.99 -2.05
C SER A 138 -22.54 8.93 -2.57
N TYR A 139 -23.37 9.50 -1.68
CA TYR A 139 -24.43 10.47 -2.04
C TYR A 139 -23.95 11.93 -2.08
N GLY A 140 -22.73 12.24 -1.69
CA GLY A 140 -22.17 13.59 -1.78
C GLY A 140 -21.72 13.99 -3.19
N ASP A 141 -21.28 15.24 -3.34
CA ASP A 141 -20.79 15.83 -4.59
C ASP A 141 -19.28 16.18 -4.53
N ASN A 142 -18.58 15.65 -3.54
CA ASN A 142 -17.18 15.92 -3.29
C ASN A 142 -16.27 14.72 -3.66
N GLU A 143 -14.95 14.90 -3.49
CA GLU A 143 -13.96 13.85 -3.78
C GLU A 143 -14.13 12.62 -2.86
N ILE A 144 -14.60 12.78 -1.62
CA ILE A 144 -14.89 11.66 -0.72
C ILE A 144 -16.02 10.80 -1.27
N ALA A 145 -17.08 11.43 -1.78
CA ALA A 145 -18.17 10.71 -2.43
C ALA A 145 -17.67 9.96 -3.68
N ALA A 146 -16.84 10.61 -4.49
CA ALA A 146 -16.22 9.95 -5.65
C ALA A 146 -15.43 8.70 -5.28
N LEU A 147 -14.68 8.71 -4.17
CA LEU A 147 -13.96 7.54 -3.67
C LEU A 147 -14.90 6.45 -3.13
N ALA A 148 -16.04 6.83 -2.56
CA ALA A 148 -17.02 5.90 -2.01
C ALA A 148 -17.89 5.20 -3.10
N ILE A 149 -18.14 5.87 -4.24
CA ILE A 149 -18.98 5.35 -5.33
C ILE A 149 -18.53 3.96 -5.81
N PRO A 150 -17.25 3.71 -6.18
CA PRO A 150 -16.82 2.40 -6.65
C PRO A 150 -16.83 1.32 -5.56
N LEU A 151 -16.82 1.70 -4.29
CA LEU A 151 -16.86 0.79 -3.14
C LEU A 151 -18.28 0.31 -2.83
N ASN A 152 -19.28 1.04 -3.31
CA ASN A 152 -20.71 0.78 -3.03
C ASN A 152 -21.29 -0.36 -3.90
N SER A 153 -20.47 -1.26 -4.45
CA SER A 153 -20.85 -2.26 -5.46
C SER A 153 -21.73 -3.43 -4.96
N ASN A 154 -22.29 -3.38 -3.74
CA ASN A 154 -22.82 -4.59 -3.09
C ASN A 154 -24.30 -4.59 -2.64
N LYS A 155 -25.10 -3.52 -2.86
CA LYS A 155 -26.55 -3.56 -2.54
C LYS A 155 -27.38 -2.83 -3.60
N ARG A 156 -28.44 -3.51 -4.10
CA ARG A 156 -29.37 -2.98 -5.12
C ARG A 156 -28.64 -2.41 -6.33
N LEU A 157 -28.01 -3.30 -7.08
CA LEU A 157 -27.18 -2.98 -8.25
C LEU A 157 -27.92 -2.06 -9.26
N GLU A 158 -29.23 -2.22 -9.41
CA GLU A 158 -30.02 -1.41 -10.36
C GLU A 158 -30.12 0.06 -9.96
N ASP A 159 -30.54 0.35 -8.72
CA ASP A 159 -30.65 1.74 -8.23
C ASP A 159 -29.28 2.45 -8.25
N LEU A 160 -28.25 1.71 -7.88
CA LEU A 160 -26.87 2.20 -7.90
C LEU A 160 -26.40 2.48 -9.34
N ALA A 161 -26.72 1.58 -10.28
CA ALA A 161 -26.35 1.72 -11.68
C ALA A 161 -27.06 2.92 -12.34
N VAL A 162 -28.35 3.14 -12.05
CA VAL A 162 -29.09 4.31 -12.54
C VAL A 162 -28.41 5.60 -12.07
N ARG A 163 -28.08 5.69 -10.79
CA ARG A 163 -27.39 6.85 -10.25
C ARG A 163 -26.01 7.07 -10.83
N MET A 164 -25.20 6.02 -10.94
CA MET A 164 -23.89 6.14 -11.57
C MET A 164 -24.02 6.55 -13.03
N LEU A 165 -25.09 6.11 -13.72
CA LEU A 165 -25.37 6.50 -15.09
C LEU A 165 -25.69 8.00 -15.21
N ASP A 166 -26.51 8.54 -14.30
CA ASP A 166 -26.81 9.98 -14.22
C ASP A 166 -25.54 10.78 -13.93
N ASN A 167 -24.70 10.29 -13.04
CA ASN A 167 -23.42 10.88 -12.68
C ASN A 167 -22.40 10.96 -13.84
N LEU A 168 -22.57 10.20 -14.92
CA LEU A 168 -21.72 10.36 -16.12
C LEU A 168 -21.88 11.75 -16.76
N SER A 169 -22.97 12.46 -16.49
CA SER A 169 -23.20 13.83 -16.93
C SER A 169 -22.89 14.89 -15.86
N HIS A 170 -22.39 14.50 -14.71
CA HIS A 170 -22.12 15.39 -13.59
C HIS A 170 -21.06 16.45 -13.94
N THR A 171 -21.11 17.65 -13.34
CA THR A 171 -20.12 18.71 -13.57
C THR A 171 -18.74 18.39 -13.01
N ASN A 172 -18.70 17.65 -11.87
CA ASN A 172 -17.47 17.25 -11.20
C ASN A 172 -16.82 16.06 -11.90
N GLY A 173 -15.58 16.24 -12.42
CA GLY A 173 -14.81 15.19 -13.10
C GLY A 173 -14.51 13.98 -12.23
N HIS A 174 -14.31 14.15 -10.91
CA HIS A 174 -14.11 13.05 -9.96
C HIS A 174 -15.34 12.13 -9.90
N ILE A 175 -16.53 12.71 -9.80
CA ILE A 175 -17.80 11.96 -9.76
C ILE A 175 -18.02 11.20 -11.09
N LYS A 176 -17.76 11.85 -12.23
CA LYS A 176 -17.85 11.22 -13.55
C LYS A 176 -16.92 10.00 -13.66
N ALA A 177 -15.62 10.19 -13.40
CA ALA A 177 -14.62 9.13 -13.51
C ALA A 177 -14.93 7.95 -12.57
N ALA A 178 -15.25 8.26 -11.32
CA ALA A 178 -15.59 7.26 -10.31
C ALA A 178 -16.85 6.46 -10.70
N SER A 179 -17.90 7.14 -11.20
CA SER A 179 -19.15 6.48 -11.64
C SER A 179 -18.91 5.60 -12.86
N ALA A 180 -18.09 6.04 -13.82
CA ALA A 180 -17.72 5.22 -14.97
C ALA A 180 -16.97 3.95 -14.54
N VAL A 181 -15.98 4.07 -13.66
CA VAL A 181 -15.27 2.90 -13.09
C VAL A 181 -16.22 2.01 -12.30
N GLY A 182 -17.12 2.59 -11.49
CA GLY A 182 -18.13 1.85 -10.74
C GLY A 182 -19.05 1.02 -11.65
N LEU A 183 -19.59 1.62 -12.71
CA LEU A 183 -20.42 0.93 -13.71
C LEU A 183 -19.69 -0.22 -14.40
N LEU A 184 -18.40 -0.05 -14.72
CA LEU A 184 -17.59 -1.11 -15.31
C LEU A 184 -17.34 -2.25 -14.31
N ARG A 185 -17.13 -1.96 -13.02
CA ARG A 185 -16.97 -2.97 -11.96
C ARG A 185 -18.21 -3.84 -11.79
N ILE A 186 -19.40 -3.22 -11.79
CA ILE A 186 -20.67 -3.94 -11.68
C ILE A 186 -21.17 -4.52 -13.02
N ASN A 187 -20.41 -4.33 -14.09
CA ASN A 187 -20.70 -4.81 -15.45
C ASN A 187 -22.04 -4.31 -16.02
N MET A 188 -22.44 -3.07 -15.67
CA MET A 188 -23.65 -2.42 -16.14
C MET A 188 -23.33 -1.18 -16.97
N HIS A 189 -24.13 -0.89 -18.01
CA HIS A 189 -23.99 0.29 -18.90
C HIS A 189 -22.55 0.47 -19.47
N ARG A 190 -21.86 -0.66 -19.74
CA ARG A 190 -20.43 -0.70 -20.09
C ARG A 190 -20.08 0.23 -21.25
N GLU A 191 -20.87 0.26 -22.30
CA GLU A 191 -20.58 1.07 -23.50
C GLU A 191 -20.48 2.57 -23.16
N LYS A 192 -21.45 3.09 -22.39
CA LYS A 192 -21.44 4.50 -21.98
C LYS A 192 -20.28 4.81 -21.05
N ALA A 193 -20.05 3.95 -20.05
CA ALA A 193 -18.97 4.10 -19.08
C ALA A 193 -17.61 4.02 -19.76
N LYS A 194 -17.42 3.06 -20.67
CA LYS A 194 -16.17 2.90 -21.43
C LYS A 194 -15.93 4.12 -22.32
N LYS A 195 -16.94 4.57 -23.08
CA LYS A 195 -16.80 5.75 -23.93
C LYS A 195 -16.34 6.97 -23.15
N LEU A 196 -16.93 7.24 -21.97
CA LEU A 196 -16.51 8.35 -21.12
C LEU A 196 -15.05 8.21 -20.64
N LEU A 197 -14.62 7.00 -20.24
CA LEU A 197 -13.24 6.77 -19.84
C LEU A 197 -12.27 6.88 -21.03
N ASP A 198 -12.65 6.39 -22.20
CA ASP A 198 -11.85 6.56 -23.43
C ASP A 198 -11.70 8.05 -23.77
N ASP A 199 -12.78 8.85 -23.63
CA ASP A 199 -12.72 10.31 -23.81
C ASP A 199 -11.79 10.99 -22.78
N PHE A 200 -11.75 10.51 -21.54
CA PHE A 200 -10.83 11.01 -20.50
C PHE A 200 -9.37 10.62 -20.77
N LEU A 201 -9.15 9.45 -21.37
CA LEU A 201 -7.82 8.93 -21.69
C LEU A 201 -7.30 9.45 -23.07
N ASP A 202 -8.10 10.16 -23.83
CA ASP A 202 -7.73 10.77 -25.15
C ASP A 202 -6.78 11.99 -25.03
N ILE A 203 -6.19 12.20 -23.87
CA ILE A 203 -5.09 13.14 -23.56
C ILE A 203 -5.35 14.60 -24.02
N LYS A 204 -6.60 15.03 -24.04
CA LYS A 204 -6.95 16.44 -24.31
C LYS A 204 -6.66 17.35 -23.12
N ASP A 205 -6.76 16.80 -21.90
CA ASP A 205 -6.45 17.47 -20.65
C ASP A 205 -5.68 16.51 -19.74
N GLU A 206 -4.43 16.84 -19.42
CA GLU A 206 -3.53 16.02 -18.59
C GLU A 206 -4.13 15.71 -17.20
N LYS A 207 -4.81 16.69 -16.59
CA LYS A 207 -5.43 16.52 -15.27
C LYS A 207 -6.57 15.52 -15.31
N THR A 208 -7.42 15.60 -16.32
CA THR A 208 -8.54 14.67 -16.50
C THR A 208 -8.05 13.25 -16.77
N THR A 209 -7.00 13.11 -17.59
CA THR A 209 -6.37 11.80 -17.84
C THR A 209 -5.75 11.21 -16.57
N ALA A 210 -4.98 11.99 -15.82
CA ALA A 210 -4.39 11.56 -14.55
C ALA A 210 -5.48 11.16 -13.54
N LEU A 211 -6.55 11.93 -13.47
CA LEU A 211 -7.72 11.66 -12.63
C LEU A 211 -8.37 10.31 -12.97
N ALA A 212 -8.64 10.04 -14.25
CA ALA A 212 -9.22 8.78 -14.68
C ALA A 212 -8.32 7.58 -14.31
N LEU A 213 -7.01 7.73 -14.46
CA LEU A 213 -6.03 6.71 -14.05
C LEU A 213 -6.04 6.46 -12.53
N ASP A 214 -6.22 7.48 -11.72
CA ASP A 214 -6.28 7.33 -10.27
C ASP A 214 -7.50 6.50 -9.82
N TYR A 215 -8.65 6.64 -10.46
CA TYR A 215 -9.82 5.78 -10.21
C TYR A 215 -9.68 4.38 -10.82
N LEU A 216 -8.96 4.23 -11.94
CA LEU A 216 -8.67 2.94 -12.56
C LEU A 216 -7.60 2.13 -11.82
N LYS A 217 -6.89 2.72 -10.87
CA LYS A 217 -5.79 2.08 -10.16
C LYS A 217 -6.15 0.73 -9.54
N SER A 218 -7.30 0.60 -8.90
CA SER A 218 -7.75 -0.64 -8.27
C SER A 218 -8.51 -1.57 -9.22
N SER A 219 -8.84 -1.07 -10.42
CA SER A 219 -9.48 -1.81 -11.50
C SER A 219 -8.62 -1.76 -12.75
N SER A 220 -7.34 -1.98 -12.57
CA SER A 220 -6.31 -1.84 -13.61
C SER A 220 -6.52 -2.76 -14.81
N ASP A 221 -7.25 -3.86 -14.65
CA ASP A 221 -7.69 -4.80 -15.69
C ASP A 221 -8.67 -4.18 -16.69
N LEU A 222 -9.41 -3.14 -16.29
CA LEU A 222 -10.32 -2.41 -17.18
C LEU A 222 -9.58 -1.58 -18.24
N LEU A 223 -8.30 -1.26 -18.01
CA LEU A 223 -7.50 -0.49 -18.94
C LEU A 223 -6.78 -1.40 -19.94
N PRO A 224 -6.87 -1.17 -21.27
CA PRO A 224 -6.14 -1.96 -22.26
C PRO A 224 -4.63 -1.91 -22.03
N LYS A 225 -3.92 -3.05 -22.24
CA LYS A 225 -2.48 -3.15 -21.99
C LYS A 225 -1.69 -2.11 -22.76
N LYS A 226 -2.00 -1.94 -24.04
CA LYS A 226 -1.32 -0.99 -24.93
C LYS A 226 -1.51 0.45 -24.44
N THR A 227 -2.75 0.84 -24.12
CA THR A 227 -3.05 2.19 -23.61
C THR A 227 -2.25 2.51 -22.33
N LEU A 228 -2.19 1.59 -21.37
CA LEU A 228 -1.36 1.80 -20.18
C LEU A 228 0.13 1.92 -20.50
N TYR A 229 0.63 1.11 -21.44
CA TYR A 229 2.03 1.18 -21.87
C TYR A 229 2.37 2.55 -22.48
N ASP A 230 1.49 3.07 -23.34
CA ASP A 230 1.65 4.38 -23.98
C ASP A 230 1.60 5.52 -22.95
N LEU A 231 0.69 5.45 -21.98
CA LEU A 231 0.58 6.41 -20.87
C LEU A 231 1.77 6.39 -19.90
N LEU A 232 2.41 5.23 -19.69
CA LEU A 232 3.66 5.14 -18.93
C LEU A 232 4.80 5.91 -19.60
N SER A 233 4.80 6.01 -20.91
CA SER A 233 5.81 6.71 -21.71
C SER A 233 5.45 8.16 -22.01
N HIS A 234 4.35 8.66 -21.46
CA HIS A 234 3.85 10.02 -21.72
C HIS A 234 4.78 11.09 -21.11
N PRO A 235 5.02 12.24 -21.78
CA PRO A 235 5.92 13.29 -21.29
C PRO A 235 5.41 14.00 -20.03
N SER A 236 4.09 14.04 -19.79
CA SER A 236 3.50 14.63 -18.60
C SER A 236 3.84 13.82 -17.35
N THR A 237 4.38 14.53 -16.34
CA THR A 237 4.73 13.94 -15.06
C THR A 237 3.49 13.39 -14.32
N GLU A 238 2.36 14.10 -14.37
CA GLU A 238 1.11 13.70 -13.70
C GLU A 238 0.58 12.38 -14.29
N ILE A 239 0.47 12.31 -15.61
CA ILE A 239 0.01 11.10 -16.31
C ILE A 239 0.95 9.92 -16.03
N SER A 240 2.27 10.12 -16.16
CA SER A 240 3.26 9.06 -15.93
C SER A 240 3.21 8.53 -14.49
N VAL A 241 3.04 9.41 -13.49
CA VAL A 241 2.94 8.99 -12.08
C VAL A 241 1.65 8.20 -11.83
N SER A 242 0.49 8.66 -12.35
CA SER A 242 -0.77 7.93 -12.22
C SER A 242 -0.75 6.60 -12.98
N ALA A 243 -0.16 6.57 -14.20
CA ALA A 243 0.04 5.32 -14.95
C ALA A 243 0.96 4.33 -14.22
N LEU A 244 2.05 4.79 -13.56
CA LEU A 244 2.90 3.96 -12.71
C LEU A 244 2.13 3.37 -11.52
N ASN A 245 1.18 4.10 -10.92
CA ASN A 245 0.33 3.58 -9.87
C ASN A 245 -0.54 2.42 -10.38
N VAL A 246 -1.14 2.56 -11.57
CA VAL A 246 -1.94 1.52 -12.21
C VAL A 246 -1.09 0.29 -12.53
N ALA A 247 0.08 0.48 -13.15
CA ALA A 247 1.02 -0.60 -13.46
C ALA A 247 1.52 -1.34 -12.21
N GLY A 248 1.75 -0.60 -11.11
CA GLY A 248 2.16 -1.17 -9.81
C GLY A 248 1.08 -2.03 -9.14
N ASN A 249 -0.19 -1.84 -9.46
CA ASN A 249 -1.26 -2.73 -9.00
C ASN A 249 -1.44 -3.96 -9.91
N ARG A 250 -1.16 -3.83 -11.20
CA ARG A 250 -1.30 -4.91 -12.19
C ARG A 250 -0.15 -5.91 -12.17
N LEU A 251 1.07 -5.45 -11.87
CA LEU A 251 2.30 -6.23 -11.76
C LEU A 251 2.58 -7.13 -12.99
N ASP A 252 2.22 -6.70 -14.19
CA ASP A 252 2.49 -7.42 -15.43
C ASP A 252 3.89 -7.02 -15.97
N ASN A 253 4.74 -8.02 -16.19
CA ASN A 253 6.11 -7.85 -16.69
C ASN A 253 6.18 -7.10 -18.05
N TYR A 254 5.09 -7.08 -18.80
CA TYR A 254 4.96 -6.32 -20.05
C TYR A 254 5.30 -4.83 -19.88
N TYR A 255 5.05 -4.27 -18.70
CA TYR A 255 5.28 -2.85 -18.43
C TYR A 255 6.69 -2.52 -17.95
N LEU A 256 7.52 -3.51 -17.62
CA LEU A 256 8.86 -3.27 -17.07
C LEU A 256 9.73 -2.35 -17.94
N PRO A 257 9.80 -2.50 -19.27
CA PRO A 257 10.60 -1.58 -20.09
C PRO A 257 10.12 -0.12 -20.01
N ALA A 258 8.81 0.12 -20.04
CA ALA A 258 8.24 1.45 -19.93
C ALA A 258 8.39 2.04 -18.51
N ILE A 259 8.35 1.22 -17.45
CA ILE A 259 8.64 1.65 -16.07
C ILE A 259 10.13 2.03 -15.94
N ILE A 260 11.03 1.23 -16.52
CA ILE A 260 12.47 1.47 -16.49
C ILE A 260 12.84 2.75 -17.27
N SER A 261 12.18 3.04 -18.39
CA SER A 261 12.41 4.27 -19.14
C SER A 261 12.14 5.53 -18.30
N ASN A 262 11.19 5.46 -17.38
CA ASN A 262 10.88 6.54 -16.44
C ASN A 262 12.00 6.83 -15.40
N LEU A 263 13.01 5.96 -15.26
CA LEU A 263 14.16 6.22 -14.39
C LEU A 263 15.00 7.42 -14.87
N GLY A 264 14.91 7.79 -16.15
CA GLY A 264 15.57 8.98 -16.71
C GLY A 264 14.88 10.30 -16.37
N ASN A 265 13.62 10.28 -15.91
CA ASN A 265 12.90 11.48 -15.52
C ASN A 265 13.02 11.71 -14.01
N VAL A 266 13.76 12.75 -13.58
CA VAL A 266 14.06 13.04 -12.16
C VAL A 266 12.79 13.11 -11.30
N LYS A 267 11.70 13.70 -11.84
CA LYS A 267 10.43 13.88 -11.12
C LYS A 267 9.66 12.55 -10.90
N VAL A 268 9.85 11.59 -11.80
CA VAL A 268 9.13 10.31 -11.83
C VAL A 268 9.98 9.14 -11.34
N ALA A 269 11.32 9.25 -11.46
CA ALA A 269 12.26 8.18 -11.14
C ALA A 269 12.10 7.56 -9.74
N GLN A 270 11.81 8.37 -8.73
CA GLN A 270 11.56 7.89 -7.37
C GLN A 270 10.35 6.94 -7.35
N LYS A 271 9.27 7.33 -8.03
CA LYS A 271 8.05 6.52 -8.13
C LYS A 271 8.31 5.24 -8.92
N ALA A 272 9.00 5.33 -10.07
CA ALA A 272 9.37 4.16 -10.86
C ALA A 272 10.18 3.14 -10.04
N ARG A 273 11.19 3.58 -9.26
CA ARG A 273 11.95 2.71 -8.35
C ARG A 273 11.06 2.05 -7.30
N THR A 274 10.09 2.77 -6.75
CA THR A 274 9.15 2.20 -5.77
C THR A 274 8.29 1.10 -6.39
N ILE A 275 7.83 1.29 -7.62
CA ILE A 275 7.03 0.30 -8.35
C ILE A 275 7.88 -0.91 -8.73
N LEU A 276 9.12 -0.72 -9.21
CA LEU A 276 10.02 -1.82 -9.56
C LEU A 276 10.29 -2.76 -8.38
N LYS A 277 10.29 -2.25 -7.13
CA LYS A 277 10.43 -3.08 -5.91
C LYS A 277 9.27 -4.04 -5.66
N LEU A 278 8.13 -3.84 -6.31
CA LEU A 278 6.97 -4.73 -6.20
C LEU A 278 7.08 -5.96 -7.11
N TYR A 279 7.92 -5.90 -8.15
CA TYR A 279 8.16 -7.00 -9.08
C TYR A 279 9.20 -7.99 -8.55
N LYS A 280 9.27 -9.19 -9.14
CA LYS A 280 10.32 -10.18 -8.84
C LYS A 280 11.68 -9.62 -9.21
N LYS A 281 12.63 -9.69 -8.27
CA LYS A 281 13.98 -9.09 -8.41
C LYS A 281 14.70 -9.58 -9.66
N GLU A 282 14.66 -10.88 -9.92
CA GLU A 282 15.32 -11.53 -11.05
C GLU A 282 14.82 -10.98 -12.39
N THR A 283 13.48 -10.79 -12.50
CA THR A 283 12.87 -10.26 -13.72
C THR A 283 13.23 -8.78 -13.93
N VAL A 284 13.25 -8.00 -12.85
CA VAL A 284 13.66 -6.59 -12.92
C VAL A 284 15.11 -6.47 -13.35
N VAL A 285 16.03 -7.22 -12.74
CA VAL A 285 17.47 -7.19 -13.07
C VAL A 285 17.71 -7.60 -14.52
N ALA A 286 17.08 -8.68 -14.98
CA ALA A 286 17.18 -9.12 -16.37
C ALA A 286 16.68 -8.06 -17.37
N THR A 287 15.61 -7.33 -17.01
CA THR A 287 15.09 -6.26 -17.88
C THR A 287 15.96 -5.01 -17.82
N LEU A 288 16.50 -4.63 -16.65
CA LEU A 288 17.46 -3.53 -16.51
C LEU A 288 18.70 -3.79 -17.37
N TYR A 289 19.20 -5.04 -17.39
CA TYR A 289 20.34 -5.44 -18.24
C TYR A 289 20.03 -5.23 -19.73
N LYS A 290 18.87 -5.68 -20.20
CA LYS A 290 18.45 -5.46 -21.59
C LYS A 290 18.33 -3.98 -21.92
N CYS A 291 17.74 -3.20 -21.01
CA CYS A 291 17.57 -1.77 -21.21
C CYS A 291 18.91 -1.01 -21.23
N ILE A 292 19.91 -1.36 -20.40
CA ILE A 292 21.18 -0.64 -20.36
C ILE A 292 22.00 -0.87 -21.65
N GLN A 293 21.81 -2.00 -22.31
CA GLN A 293 22.46 -2.32 -23.59
C GLN A 293 21.85 -1.60 -24.79
N ASP A 294 20.67 -0.99 -24.62
CA ASP A 294 20.04 -0.24 -25.71
C ASP A 294 20.79 1.07 -25.96
N LYS A 295 21.39 1.15 -27.14
CA LYS A 295 22.18 2.32 -27.59
C LYS A 295 21.34 3.59 -27.76
N ASN A 296 20.00 3.49 -27.78
CA ASN A 296 19.09 4.62 -27.90
C ASN A 296 18.81 5.32 -26.58
N ASN A 297 19.30 4.78 -25.47
CA ASN A 297 19.07 5.37 -24.15
C ASN A 297 19.76 6.74 -24.02
N SER A 298 19.04 7.70 -23.47
CA SER A 298 19.66 8.96 -23.06
C SER A 298 20.62 8.74 -21.88
N ILE A 299 21.61 9.61 -21.73
CA ILE A 299 22.55 9.59 -20.59
C ILE A 299 21.79 9.62 -19.26
N LYS A 300 20.71 10.42 -19.17
CA LYS A 300 19.87 10.51 -17.96
C LYS A 300 19.19 9.17 -17.62
N GLN A 301 18.75 8.45 -18.64
CA GLN A 301 18.12 7.14 -18.48
C GLN A 301 19.13 6.10 -18.01
N SER A 302 20.31 6.05 -18.64
CA SER A 302 21.41 5.15 -18.23
C SER A 302 21.82 5.40 -16.77
N LEU A 303 22.00 6.66 -16.37
CA LEU A 303 22.29 7.02 -14.97
C LEU A 303 21.15 6.60 -14.01
N GLY A 304 19.89 6.75 -14.43
CA GLY A 304 18.74 6.30 -13.67
C GLY A 304 18.72 4.79 -13.45
N ILE A 305 19.07 4.01 -14.49
CA ILE A 305 19.20 2.55 -14.43
C ILE A 305 20.32 2.15 -13.48
N VAL A 306 21.51 2.73 -13.59
CA VAL A 306 22.65 2.44 -12.70
C VAL A 306 22.29 2.72 -11.24
N LYS A 307 21.66 3.86 -10.93
CA LYS A 307 21.14 4.18 -9.59
C LYS A 307 20.07 3.20 -9.11
N CYS A 308 19.31 2.59 -10.00
CA CYS A 308 18.36 1.56 -9.66
C CYS A 308 19.06 0.24 -9.32
N CYS A 309 20.08 -0.15 -10.11
CA CYS A 309 20.87 -1.37 -9.88
C CYS A 309 21.52 -1.41 -8.50
N SER A 310 21.98 -0.27 -7.97
CA SER A 310 22.58 -0.20 -6.65
C SER A 310 21.63 -0.60 -5.49
N GLN A 311 20.33 -0.72 -5.74
CA GLN A 311 19.33 -1.16 -4.76
C GLN A 311 19.12 -2.67 -4.75
N TYR A 312 19.78 -3.40 -5.66
CA TYR A 312 19.70 -4.86 -5.75
C TYR A 312 21.01 -5.50 -5.23
N PRO A 313 20.98 -6.76 -4.71
CA PRO A 313 22.16 -7.43 -4.18
C PRO A 313 23.29 -7.52 -5.21
N ILE A 314 24.54 -7.40 -4.75
CA ILE A 314 25.76 -7.36 -5.57
C ILE A 314 25.87 -8.57 -6.50
N SER A 315 25.47 -9.77 -6.03
CA SER A 315 25.47 -11.01 -6.84
C SER A 315 24.62 -10.92 -8.12
N HIS A 316 23.66 -10.02 -8.17
CA HIS A 316 22.78 -9.82 -9.33
C HIS A 316 23.11 -8.55 -10.12
N SER A 317 23.87 -7.63 -9.54
CA SER A 317 24.23 -6.34 -10.15
C SER A 317 25.61 -6.28 -10.74
N VAL A 318 26.57 -7.12 -10.27
CA VAL A 318 27.96 -7.15 -10.80
C VAL A 318 28.03 -7.64 -12.24
N SER A 319 27.08 -8.49 -12.67
CA SER A 319 26.97 -8.88 -14.09
C SER A 319 26.39 -7.78 -14.99
N LEU A 320 25.98 -6.63 -14.43
CA LEU A 320 25.35 -5.50 -15.11
C LEU A 320 26.31 -4.32 -15.33
N LEU A 321 27.41 -4.28 -14.58
CA LEU A 321 28.47 -3.25 -14.66
C LEU A 321 29.67 -3.77 -15.46
#